data_d64a92625361eceae078d9a47ee81508
#
_entry.id   d64a92625361eceae078d9a47ee81508
#
_cell.length_a   1.000
_cell.length_b   1.000
_cell.length_c   1.000
_cell.angle_alpha   90.00
_cell.angle_beta   90.00
_cell.angle_gamma   90.00
#
_symmetry.space_group_name_H-M   'P 1'
#
loop_
_entity.id
_entity.type
_entity.pdbx_description
1 polymer ?
#
loop_
_entity_poly.entity_id
_entity_poly.type
_entity_poly.pdbx_seq_one_letter_code
_entity_poly.pdbx_strand_id
1 'polypeptide(L)'
;MSVNPFLGPANPVGGMTEAPPRHRLPDGPMAPSTAYQLVHDELMLDGNARLNLATFVTTWMEPEAGLLMAECRDKNMIDKDEYPRTAELERRCVAMLADLWNAPDPAGAVGCSTTGSSEACMLAGLALKRRWALRNAGRYPSREARPNLVMGVNVQVCWDKFCTFWEVEPRQVPMEGDRFHLDPAAAAELCDENTIGAVGILGSTFDGSYEPVAELCAALDDLQERTGLDVPVHVDGASGAMIAPFLDEDLVWDFRLERVASVNTSGHKYGLVYPGVGWVLWRDAAALPEELVFRVNYLGGELPTFALNFSRPGAQVVAQYYSFLRLGRDGYRAVQQAARDVATGLSARIGALGDFRLLTRGDELPVFAFTTAPDVTAFDVFDVARRLRENGWLVPAYTFPANRQDLAVLRVVCRNGFSEDLADLFAEDLTRLLPELRSQSHPLTLLTWDALRTARRAARALSGRR
;
A
#
# COMPACT_ATOMS: atom_id res chain seq x y z
N MET A 1 -24.66 -19.13 -18.90
CA MET A 1 -24.02 -19.72 -20.12
C MET A 1 -22.60 -20.04 -19.75
N SER A 2 -22.23 -21.33 -19.66
CA SER A 2 -20.86 -21.72 -19.37
C SER A 2 -20.00 -21.32 -20.57
N VAL A 3 -19.12 -20.37 -20.40
CA VAL A 3 -18.03 -20.09 -21.35
C VAL A 3 -17.19 -21.36 -21.38
N ASN A 4 -17.14 -22.02 -22.52
CA ASN A 4 -16.28 -23.18 -22.73
C ASN A 4 -14.81 -22.72 -22.57
N PRO A 5 -14.07 -23.14 -21.55
CA PRO A 5 -12.70 -22.67 -21.32
C PRO A 5 -11.67 -23.32 -22.25
N PHE A 6 -12.11 -24.16 -23.20
CA PHE A 6 -11.23 -24.90 -24.08
C PHE A 6 -11.44 -24.46 -25.54
N LEU A 7 -10.94 -23.28 -25.85
CA LEU A 7 -10.38 -23.11 -27.19
C LEU A 7 -8.97 -23.72 -27.10
N GLY A 8 -8.87 -24.99 -27.48
CA GLY A 8 -7.58 -25.68 -27.50
C GLY A 8 -6.61 -24.99 -28.47
N PRO A 9 -5.30 -25.17 -28.28
CA PRO A 9 -4.26 -24.42 -28.97
C PRO A 9 -4.12 -24.73 -30.47
N ALA A 10 -5.07 -25.37 -31.09
CA ALA A 10 -4.85 -25.91 -32.42
C ALA A 10 -6.05 -25.85 -33.34
N ASN A 11 -6.57 -24.66 -33.62
CA ASN A 11 -7.30 -24.46 -34.86
C ASN A 11 -6.78 -23.23 -35.60
N PRO A 12 -5.90 -23.38 -36.58
CA PRO A 12 -5.50 -22.28 -37.44
C PRO A 12 -6.65 -21.97 -38.41
N VAL A 13 -7.68 -21.29 -37.91
CA VAL A 13 -8.58 -20.57 -38.76
C VAL A 13 -7.88 -19.28 -39.14
N GLY A 14 -7.68 -19.04 -40.39
CA GLY A 14 -6.82 -18.03 -41.01
C GLY A 14 -6.60 -16.76 -40.17
N GLY A 15 -5.33 -16.45 -39.96
CA GLY A 15 -4.86 -15.30 -39.19
C GLY A 15 -3.99 -15.60 -37.94
N MET A 16 -3.93 -16.86 -37.47
CA MET A 16 -3.04 -17.24 -36.34
C MET A 16 -1.60 -17.58 -36.77
N THR A 17 -1.28 -17.48 -38.05
CA THR A 17 0.07 -17.75 -38.59
C THR A 17 1.00 -16.56 -38.53
N GLU A 18 0.45 -15.35 -38.31
CA GLU A 18 1.24 -14.13 -38.18
C GLU A 18 1.04 -13.56 -36.75
N ALA A 19 2.14 -13.33 -36.06
CA ALA A 19 2.09 -12.65 -34.77
C ALA A 19 1.53 -11.22 -34.94
N PRO A 20 0.58 -10.79 -34.11
CA PRO A 20 0.07 -9.43 -34.20
C PRO A 20 1.18 -8.42 -33.94
N PRO A 21 1.14 -7.24 -34.59
CA PRO A 21 2.14 -6.21 -34.36
C PRO A 21 2.09 -5.73 -32.91
N ARG A 22 3.24 -5.73 -32.21
CA ARG A 22 3.32 -5.34 -30.79
C ARG A 22 3.43 -3.84 -30.54
N HIS A 23 3.81 -3.05 -31.57
CA HIS A 23 4.16 -1.62 -31.42
C HIS A 23 3.35 -0.68 -32.29
N ARG A 24 2.37 -1.19 -33.01
CA ARG A 24 1.40 -0.42 -33.80
C ARG A 24 0.05 -1.11 -33.83
N LEU A 25 -1.00 -0.37 -34.11
CA LEU A 25 -2.31 -0.98 -34.32
C LEU A 25 -2.26 -1.93 -35.54
N PRO A 26 -2.93 -3.08 -35.50
CA PRO A 26 -3.15 -3.91 -36.66
C PRO A 26 -3.85 -3.11 -37.75
N ASP A 27 -3.56 -3.44 -39.03
CA ASP A 27 -4.15 -2.73 -40.18
C ASP A 27 -5.65 -3.02 -40.36
N GLY A 28 -6.16 -4.12 -39.78
CA GLY A 28 -7.56 -4.51 -39.84
C GLY A 28 -8.09 -5.09 -38.51
N PRO A 29 -9.42 -5.22 -38.40
CA PRO A 29 -10.06 -5.82 -37.26
C PRO A 29 -9.79 -7.31 -37.17
N MET A 30 -9.78 -7.83 -35.97
CA MET A 30 -9.64 -9.25 -35.63
C MET A 30 -10.93 -9.79 -35.06
N ALA A 31 -11.23 -11.07 -35.25
CA ALA A 31 -12.38 -11.69 -34.56
C ALA A 31 -12.21 -11.61 -33.06
N PRO A 32 -13.30 -11.29 -32.30
CA PRO A 32 -13.21 -11.14 -30.85
C PRO A 32 -12.65 -12.35 -30.11
N SER A 33 -12.97 -13.57 -30.57
CA SER A 33 -12.44 -14.81 -29.98
C SER A 33 -10.94 -14.99 -30.21
N THR A 34 -10.43 -14.58 -31.38
CA THR A 34 -8.98 -14.62 -31.72
C THR A 34 -8.24 -13.59 -30.85
N ALA A 35 -8.76 -12.36 -30.74
CA ALA A 35 -8.19 -11.34 -29.90
C ALA A 35 -8.17 -11.77 -28.41
N TYR A 36 -9.28 -12.36 -27.94
CA TYR A 36 -9.35 -12.92 -26.60
C TYR A 36 -8.27 -13.98 -26.35
N GLN A 37 -8.14 -14.94 -27.27
CA GLN A 37 -7.18 -16.03 -27.14
C GLN A 37 -5.73 -15.51 -27.09
N LEU A 38 -5.38 -14.59 -27.97
CA LEU A 38 -4.03 -14.01 -28.00
C LEU A 38 -3.67 -13.29 -26.69
N VAL A 39 -4.60 -12.50 -26.15
CA VAL A 39 -4.40 -11.80 -24.87
C VAL A 39 -4.34 -12.82 -23.71
N HIS A 40 -5.25 -13.79 -23.70
CA HIS A 40 -5.29 -14.83 -22.67
C HIS A 40 -4.00 -15.65 -22.62
N ASP A 41 -3.47 -16.04 -23.78
CA ASP A 41 -2.23 -16.84 -23.89
C ASP A 41 -1.02 -16.06 -23.36
N GLU A 42 -0.97 -14.75 -23.62
CA GLU A 42 0.10 -13.89 -23.07
C GLU A 42 0.00 -13.78 -21.54
N LEU A 43 -1.21 -13.66 -20.99
CA LEU A 43 -1.46 -13.60 -19.54
C LEU A 43 -1.14 -14.92 -18.80
N MET A 44 -1.11 -16.07 -19.51
CA MET A 44 -0.68 -17.35 -18.92
C MET A 44 0.79 -17.35 -18.48
N LEU A 45 1.59 -16.39 -18.95
CA LEU A 45 2.99 -16.21 -18.55
C LEU A 45 3.14 -15.43 -17.23
N ASP A 46 2.06 -14.86 -16.71
CA ASP A 46 2.06 -14.20 -15.41
C ASP A 46 2.23 -15.22 -14.28
N GLY A 47 2.75 -14.75 -13.13
CA GLY A 47 2.96 -15.58 -11.95
C GLY A 47 1.65 -15.99 -11.25
N ASN A 48 1.73 -17.04 -10.42
CA ASN A 48 0.62 -17.44 -9.57
C ASN A 48 0.46 -16.45 -8.41
N ALA A 49 -0.67 -15.77 -8.36
CA ALA A 49 -0.97 -14.77 -7.34
C ALA A 49 -0.94 -15.34 -5.90
N ARG A 50 -1.28 -16.63 -5.69
CA ARG A 50 -1.26 -17.29 -4.37
C ARG A 50 0.14 -17.50 -3.84
N LEU A 51 1.14 -17.67 -4.72
CA LEU A 51 2.56 -17.84 -4.35
C LEU A 51 3.31 -16.50 -4.25
N ASN A 52 2.63 -15.39 -4.49
CA ASN A 52 3.22 -14.06 -4.39
C ASN A 52 3.09 -13.52 -2.96
N LEU A 53 4.14 -13.68 -2.16
CA LEU A 53 4.25 -13.18 -0.79
C LEU A 53 4.86 -11.76 -0.72
N ALA A 54 5.07 -11.12 -1.88
CA ALA A 54 5.58 -9.76 -1.97
C ALA A 54 4.47 -8.71 -1.88
N THR A 55 3.28 -9.03 -2.39
CA THR A 55 2.18 -8.07 -2.53
C THR A 55 1.26 -8.05 -1.31
N PHE A 56 0.87 -6.84 -0.92
CA PHE A 56 -0.20 -6.61 0.07
C PHE A 56 -1.59 -6.66 -0.56
N VAL A 57 -1.68 -6.63 -1.88
CA VAL A 57 -2.93 -6.49 -2.62
C VAL A 57 -3.75 -7.78 -2.55
N THR A 58 -5.06 -7.65 -2.35
CA THR A 58 -6.02 -8.75 -2.39
C THR A 58 -6.02 -9.42 -3.76
N THR A 59 -5.90 -10.74 -3.76
CA THR A 59 -5.84 -11.57 -4.97
C THR A 59 -7.00 -12.57 -5.08
N TRP A 60 -7.92 -12.53 -4.13
CA TRP A 60 -9.08 -13.41 -4.09
C TRP A 60 -10.30 -12.71 -3.47
N MET A 61 -11.45 -12.90 -4.09
CA MET A 61 -12.79 -12.57 -3.58
C MET A 61 -13.76 -13.71 -3.95
N GLU A 62 -14.90 -13.77 -3.28
CA GLU A 62 -15.95 -14.73 -3.60
C GLU A 62 -16.46 -14.53 -5.05
N PRO A 63 -16.97 -15.61 -5.69
CA PRO A 63 -17.53 -15.52 -7.05
C PRO A 63 -18.64 -14.47 -7.20
N GLU A 64 -19.46 -14.27 -6.18
CA GLU A 64 -20.54 -13.27 -6.15
C GLU A 64 -20.00 -11.85 -6.28
N ALA A 65 -18.87 -11.55 -5.64
CA ALA A 65 -18.19 -10.26 -5.78
C ALA A 65 -17.70 -10.04 -7.22
N GLY A 66 -17.13 -11.08 -7.84
CA GLY A 66 -16.72 -11.05 -9.24
C GLY A 66 -17.88 -10.81 -10.21
N LEU A 67 -19.03 -11.46 -9.99
CA LEU A 67 -20.25 -11.24 -10.76
C LEU A 67 -20.76 -9.80 -10.61
N LEU A 68 -20.86 -9.32 -9.38
CA LEU A 68 -21.30 -7.96 -9.07
C LEU A 68 -20.39 -6.89 -9.71
N MET A 69 -19.07 -7.10 -9.64
CA MET A 69 -18.12 -6.21 -10.31
C MET A 69 -18.29 -6.21 -11.83
N ALA A 70 -18.55 -7.37 -12.43
CA ALA A 70 -18.81 -7.48 -13.87
C ALA A 70 -20.11 -6.76 -14.29
N GLU A 71 -21.14 -6.76 -13.46
CA GLU A 71 -22.39 -6.02 -13.67
C GLU A 71 -22.23 -4.52 -13.52
N CYS A 72 -21.24 -4.09 -12.74
CA CYS A 72 -20.98 -2.68 -12.42
C CYS A 72 -19.79 -2.06 -13.20
N ARG A 73 -19.25 -2.75 -14.21
CA ARG A 73 -18.07 -2.28 -14.97
C ARG A 73 -18.32 -0.98 -15.76
N ASP A 74 -19.57 -0.64 -16.01
CA ASP A 74 -20.03 0.58 -16.69
C ASP A 74 -20.18 1.78 -15.73
N LYS A 75 -20.11 1.57 -14.41
CA LYS A 75 -20.31 2.64 -13.41
C LYS A 75 -19.09 3.54 -13.30
N ASN A 76 -19.30 4.84 -13.52
CA ASN A 76 -18.30 5.89 -13.39
C ASN A 76 -18.60 6.74 -12.15
N MET A 77 -17.64 6.84 -11.22
CA MET A 77 -17.86 7.51 -9.93
C MET A 77 -18.10 9.01 -10.02
N ILE A 78 -17.73 9.67 -11.11
CA ILE A 78 -18.01 11.09 -11.29
C ILE A 78 -19.45 11.35 -11.72
N ASP A 79 -20.08 10.40 -12.42
CA ASP A 79 -21.43 10.54 -12.97
C ASP A 79 -22.48 10.22 -11.90
N LYS A 80 -22.49 11.02 -10.83
CA LYS A 80 -23.33 10.78 -9.64
C LYS A 80 -24.82 10.97 -9.93
N ASP A 81 -25.17 11.74 -10.95
CA ASP A 81 -26.54 11.95 -11.38
C ASP A 81 -27.07 10.71 -12.15
N GLU A 82 -26.24 10.12 -13.00
CA GLU A 82 -26.55 8.88 -13.72
C GLU A 82 -26.52 7.66 -12.78
N TYR A 83 -25.55 7.63 -11.85
CA TYR A 83 -25.34 6.53 -10.92
C TYR A 83 -25.53 6.91 -9.44
N PRO A 84 -26.69 7.48 -9.03
CA PRO A 84 -26.89 7.99 -7.68
C PRO A 84 -26.79 6.89 -6.61
N ARG A 85 -27.10 5.64 -6.97
CA ARG A 85 -26.96 4.52 -6.04
C ARG A 85 -25.50 4.12 -5.80
N THR A 86 -24.65 4.16 -6.82
CA THR A 86 -23.21 3.92 -6.66
C THR A 86 -22.56 5.02 -5.82
N ALA A 87 -22.97 6.29 -6.03
CA ALA A 87 -22.53 7.40 -5.20
C ALA A 87 -23.00 7.27 -3.73
N GLU A 88 -24.23 6.76 -3.52
CA GLU A 88 -24.74 6.48 -2.17
C GLU A 88 -23.95 5.34 -1.50
N LEU A 89 -23.55 4.29 -2.24
CA LEU A 89 -22.69 3.23 -1.70
C LEU A 89 -21.33 3.75 -1.29
N GLU A 90 -20.73 4.67 -2.07
CA GLU A 90 -19.48 5.36 -1.66
C GLU A 90 -19.67 6.07 -0.32
N ARG A 91 -20.73 6.87 -0.18
CA ARG A 91 -21.03 7.60 1.06
C ARG A 91 -21.22 6.67 2.25
N ARG A 92 -21.87 5.52 2.05
CA ARG A 92 -22.05 4.51 3.10
C ARG A 92 -20.72 3.87 3.49
N CYS A 93 -19.85 3.57 2.54
CA CYS A 93 -18.49 3.07 2.85
C CYS A 93 -17.70 4.07 3.66
N VAL A 94 -17.77 5.37 3.31
CA VAL A 94 -17.13 6.45 4.07
C VAL A 94 -17.67 6.50 5.52
N ALA A 95 -18.99 6.45 5.70
CA ALA A 95 -19.60 6.45 7.03
C ALA A 95 -19.23 5.21 7.86
N MET A 96 -19.17 4.03 7.24
CA MET A 96 -18.76 2.78 7.90
C MET A 96 -17.28 2.83 8.34
N LEU A 97 -16.41 3.39 7.50
CA LEU A 97 -14.99 3.58 7.86
C LEU A 97 -14.81 4.66 8.94
N ALA A 98 -15.60 5.72 8.90
CA ALA A 98 -15.59 6.76 9.91
C ALA A 98 -16.02 6.21 11.29
N ASP A 99 -17.06 5.38 11.33
CA ASP A 99 -17.47 4.65 12.54
C ASP A 99 -16.38 3.70 13.01
N LEU A 100 -15.78 2.95 12.09
CA LEU A 100 -14.71 2.00 12.39
C LEU A 100 -13.48 2.68 12.99
N TRP A 101 -13.17 3.92 12.59
CA TRP A 101 -12.02 4.71 13.02
C TRP A 101 -12.39 5.80 14.04
N ASN A 102 -13.54 5.65 14.72
CA ASN A 102 -13.98 6.50 15.81
C ASN A 102 -14.03 8.00 15.46
N ALA A 103 -14.50 8.34 14.25
CA ALA A 103 -14.69 9.74 13.87
C ALA A 103 -15.76 10.40 14.76
N PRO A 104 -15.63 11.72 15.05
CA PRO A 104 -16.59 12.42 15.92
C PRO A 104 -18.04 12.42 15.40
N ASP A 105 -18.22 12.46 14.09
CA ASP A 105 -19.53 12.38 13.41
C ASP A 105 -19.43 11.42 12.21
N PRO A 106 -19.63 10.10 12.41
CA PRO A 106 -19.57 9.14 11.32
C PRO A 106 -20.60 9.37 10.21
N ALA A 107 -21.77 9.86 10.56
CA ALA A 107 -22.87 10.07 9.59
C ALA A 107 -22.59 11.28 8.67
N GLY A 108 -21.96 12.31 9.19
CA GLY A 108 -21.51 13.51 8.47
C GLY A 108 -20.05 13.43 8.00
N ALA A 109 -19.44 12.25 8.03
CA ALA A 109 -18.02 12.09 7.72
C ALA A 109 -17.65 12.60 6.34
N VAL A 110 -16.51 13.28 6.27
CA VAL A 110 -15.93 13.82 5.03
C VAL A 110 -14.88 12.85 4.52
N GLY A 111 -15.09 12.33 3.33
CA GLY A 111 -14.17 11.37 2.72
C GLY A 111 -14.55 10.99 1.31
N CYS A 112 -13.70 10.25 0.63
CA CYS A 112 -13.98 9.67 -0.69
C CYS A 112 -13.23 8.38 -0.95
N SER A 113 -13.73 7.64 -1.94
CA SER A 113 -12.97 6.59 -2.59
C SER A 113 -11.86 7.17 -3.46
N THR A 114 -10.79 6.43 -3.60
CA THR A 114 -9.63 6.71 -4.47
C THR A 114 -9.28 5.45 -5.24
N THR A 115 -8.36 5.52 -6.17
CA THR A 115 -7.83 4.34 -6.90
C THR A 115 -6.86 3.51 -6.06
N GLY A 116 -6.53 3.97 -4.86
CA GLY A 116 -5.65 3.33 -3.90
C GLY A 116 -5.05 4.34 -2.93
N SER A 117 -4.31 3.86 -1.92
CA SER A 117 -3.71 4.73 -0.90
C SER A 117 -2.76 5.79 -1.46
N SER A 118 -2.09 5.57 -2.58
CA SER A 118 -1.22 6.60 -3.16
C SER A 118 -1.99 7.87 -3.52
N GLU A 119 -3.19 7.76 -4.10
CA GLU A 119 -4.07 8.90 -4.34
C GLU A 119 -4.62 9.47 -3.03
N ALA A 120 -4.99 8.59 -2.09
CA ALA A 120 -5.48 8.99 -0.77
C ALA A 120 -4.45 9.83 0.00
N CYS A 121 -3.18 9.41 0.01
CA CYS A 121 -2.05 10.15 0.60
C CYS A 121 -1.83 11.51 -0.10
N MET A 122 -1.94 11.55 -1.45
CA MET A 122 -1.86 12.83 -2.20
C MET A 122 -2.94 13.81 -1.76
N LEU A 123 -4.19 13.36 -1.63
CA LEU A 123 -5.31 14.19 -1.20
C LEU A 123 -5.15 14.67 0.24
N ALA A 124 -4.74 13.78 1.15
CA ALA A 124 -4.46 14.13 2.54
C ALA A 124 -3.34 15.17 2.65
N GLY A 125 -2.22 14.93 1.97
CA GLY A 125 -1.08 15.85 1.95
C GLY A 125 -1.45 17.23 1.35
N LEU A 126 -2.27 17.24 0.28
CA LEU A 126 -2.79 18.49 -0.29
C LEU A 126 -3.66 19.26 0.70
N ALA A 127 -4.54 18.58 1.45
CA ALA A 127 -5.35 19.20 2.48
C ALA A 127 -4.47 19.81 3.58
N LEU A 128 -3.45 19.09 4.06
CA LEU A 128 -2.48 19.62 5.02
C LEU A 128 -1.75 20.87 4.47
N LYS A 129 -1.24 20.80 3.24
CA LYS A 129 -0.53 21.91 2.60
C LYS A 129 -1.43 23.16 2.45
N ARG A 130 -2.68 22.98 2.01
CA ARG A 130 -3.62 24.10 1.84
C ARG A 130 -4.06 24.72 3.17
N ARG A 131 -4.32 23.90 4.19
CA ARG A 131 -4.58 24.40 5.56
C ARG A 131 -3.41 25.23 6.08
N TRP A 132 -2.18 24.73 5.91
CA TRP A 132 -0.98 25.49 6.28
C TRP A 132 -0.85 26.78 5.48
N ALA A 133 -1.07 26.77 4.16
CA ALA A 133 -1.01 27.94 3.30
C ALA A 133 -2.04 29.02 3.69
N LEU A 134 -3.27 28.63 4.04
CA LEU A 134 -4.31 29.53 4.53
C LEU A 134 -3.92 30.18 5.87
N ARG A 135 -3.37 29.40 6.80
CA ARG A 135 -2.86 29.94 8.08
C ARG A 135 -1.67 30.88 7.90
N ASN A 136 -0.90 30.71 6.84
CA ASN A 136 0.29 31.49 6.51
C ASN A 136 0.08 32.44 5.32
N ALA A 137 -1.14 32.90 5.03
CA ALA A 137 -1.45 33.70 3.86
C ALA A 137 -0.63 35.01 3.75
N GLY A 138 -0.14 35.58 4.84
CA GLY A 138 0.76 36.72 4.85
C GLY A 138 2.23 36.41 4.52
N ARG A 139 2.62 35.13 4.55
CA ARG A 139 4.01 34.67 4.32
C ARG A 139 4.16 33.82 3.06
N TYR A 140 3.14 33.04 2.70
CA TYR A 140 3.13 32.15 1.55
C TYR A 140 2.32 32.73 0.38
N PRO A 141 2.78 32.63 -0.92
CA PRO A 141 4.06 32.06 -1.31
C PRO A 141 5.23 33.05 -1.22
N SER A 142 6.33 32.64 -0.59
CA SER A 142 7.60 33.36 -0.58
C SER A 142 8.77 32.38 -0.62
N ARG A 143 9.99 32.88 -0.88
CA ARG A 143 11.18 32.04 -0.84
C ARG A 143 11.53 31.50 0.57
N GLU A 144 11.04 32.16 1.61
CA GLU A 144 11.31 31.83 3.01
C GLU A 144 10.25 30.85 3.55
N ALA A 145 9.03 30.88 3.04
CA ALA A 145 7.96 29.97 3.45
C ALA A 145 7.92 28.71 2.58
N ARG A 146 8.81 27.75 2.86
CA ARG A 146 8.85 26.46 2.17
C ARG A 146 8.14 25.42 3.02
N PRO A 147 7.00 24.89 2.53
CA PRO A 147 6.28 23.86 3.27
C PRO A 147 7.14 22.59 3.42
N ASN A 148 7.13 22.00 4.60
CA ASN A 148 7.78 20.73 4.87
C ASN A 148 6.82 19.73 5.52
N LEU A 149 7.11 18.44 5.38
CA LEU A 149 6.33 17.34 5.94
C LEU A 149 7.25 16.43 6.74
N VAL A 150 6.90 16.21 8.01
CA VAL A 150 7.67 15.33 8.92
C VAL A 150 7.14 13.90 8.82
N MET A 151 8.04 12.93 8.67
CA MET A 151 7.69 11.51 8.50
C MET A 151 8.88 10.61 8.81
N GLY A 152 8.65 9.33 9.07
CA GLY A 152 9.74 8.34 9.16
C GLY A 152 10.40 8.09 7.80
N VAL A 153 11.66 7.69 7.78
CA VAL A 153 12.35 7.30 6.55
C VAL A 153 11.77 6.02 5.92
N ASN A 154 10.94 5.30 6.67
CA ASN A 154 10.22 4.09 6.27
C ASN A 154 8.90 4.36 5.53
N VAL A 155 8.60 5.60 5.16
CA VAL A 155 7.40 5.91 4.35
C VAL A 155 7.40 5.16 3.02
N GLN A 156 6.19 4.87 2.54
CA GLN A 156 6.01 4.34 1.20
C GLN A 156 6.31 5.45 0.17
N VAL A 157 6.86 5.08 -0.99
CA VAL A 157 7.29 6.02 -2.05
C VAL A 157 6.22 7.03 -2.51
N CYS A 158 4.94 6.81 -2.20
CA CYS A 158 3.89 7.78 -2.49
C CYS A 158 4.10 9.11 -1.76
N TRP A 159 4.71 9.09 -0.56
CA TRP A 159 5.05 10.31 0.18
C TRP A 159 6.24 11.05 -0.43
N ASP A 160 7.27 10.32 -0.91
CA ASP A 160 8.36 10.95 -1.67
C ASP A 160 7.84 11.59 -2.96
N LYS A 161 6.90 10.92 -3.65
CA LYS A 161 6.21 11.48 -4.82
C LYS A 161 5.39 12.71 -4.45
N PHE A 162 4.63 12.66 -3.33
CA PHE A 162 3.90 13.83 -2.86
C PHE A 162 4.83 15.01 -2.64
N CYS A 163 5.91 14.83 -1.90
CA CYS A 163 6.89 15.87 -1.63
C CYS A 163 7.48 16.45 -2.92
N THR A 164 7.85 15.58 -3.86
CA THR A 164 8.43 16.00 -5.15
C THR A 164 7.42 16.73 -6.03
N PHE A 165 6.19 16.20 -6.19
CA PHE A 165 5.20 16.74 -7.12
C PHE A 165 4.58 18.04 -6.64
N TRP A 166 4.47 18.20 -5.31
CA TRP A 166 3.82 19.35 -4.70
C TRP A 166 4.81 20.32 -4.04
N GLU A 167 6.12 20.16 -4.31
CA GLU A 167 7.16 21.06 -3.81
C GLU A 167 7.11 21.22 -2.29
N VAL A 168 7.03 20.08 -1.57
CA VAL A 168 7.08 20.00 -0.12
C VAL A 168 8.43 19.39 0.27
N GLU A 169 9.15 20.00 1.21
CA GLU A 169 10.41 19.48 1.72
C GLU A 169 10.15 18.25 2.61
N PRO A 170 10.71 17.05 2.29
CA PRO A 170 10.60 15.91 3.19
C PRO A 170 11.57 16.07 4.37
N ARG A 171 11.06 15.98 5.59
CA ARG A 171 11.86 15.91 6.82
C ARG A 171 11.70 14.52 7.42
N GLN A 172 12.69 13.68 7.17
CA GLN A 172 12.64 12.27 7.50
C GLN A 172 13.35 11.97 8.80
N VAL A 173 12.64 11.35 9.75
CA VAL A 173 13.21 10.77 10.96
C VAL A 173 13.96 9.50 10.60
N PRO A 174 15.27 9.38 10.91
CA PRO A 174 16.06 8.22 10.55
C PRO A 174 15.69 6.98 11.40
N MET A 175 15.95 5.80 10.84
CA MET A 175 16.03 4.57 11.62
C MET A 175 17.30 4.59 12.49
N GLU A 176 17.24 3.96 13.66
CA GLU A 176 18.38 3.91 14.57
C GLU A 176 18.42 2.59 15.34
N GLY A 177 19.56 1.90 15.31
CA GLY A 177 19.71 0.60 15.97
C GLY A 177 18.68 -0.41 15.45
N ASP A 178 17.90 -0.97 16.35
CA ASP A 178 16.79 -1.88 16.04
C ASP A 178 15.41 -1.18 15.99
N ARG A 179 15.37 0.16 16.03
CA ARG A 179 14.17 0.94 15.80
C ARG A 179 14.01 1.23 14.30
N PHE A 180 13.04 0.60 13.67
CA PHE A 180 12.78 0.66 12.23
C PHE A 180 11.61 1.57 11.84
N HIS A 181 11.09 2.33 12.78
CA HIS A 181 9.96 3.24 12.64
C HIS A 181 10.31 4.64 13.16
N LEU A 182 9.41 5.60 12.94
CA LEU A 182 9.52 6.98 13.41
C LEU A 182 9.71 7.05 14.93
N ASP A 183 10.63 7.93 15.36
CA ASP A 183 10.75 8.35 16.76
C ASP A 183 9.92 9.60 17.00
N PRO A 184 8.94 9.59 17.93
CA PRO A 184 8.05 10.73 18.18
C PRO A 184 8.77 12.01 18.61
N ALA A 185 9.77 11.91 19.48
CA ALA A 185 10.51 13.06 19.97
C ALA A 185 11.35 13.69 18.85
N ALA A 186 12.07 12.87 18.08
CA ALA A 186 12.83 13.33 16.93
C ALA A 186 11.90 13.93 15.84
N ALA A 187 10.69 13.41 15.67
CA ALA A 187 9.71 14.00 14.76
C ALA A 187 9.29 15.40 15.20
N ALA A 188 9.01 15.59 16.51
CA ALA A 188 8.67 16.90 17.04
C ALA A 188 9.80 17.91 16.90
N GLU A 189 11.08 17.50 17.08
CA GLU A 189 12.26 18.37 16.89
C GLU A 189 12.46 18.83 15.44
N LEU A 190 11.97 18.05 14.46
CA LEU A 190 12.04 18.43 13.04
C LEU A 190 10.94 19.41 12.61
N CYS A 191 9.98 19.71 13.46
CA CYS A 191 8.87 20.61 13.15
C CYS A 191 9.27 22.08 13.32
N ASP A 192 8.79 22.92 12.41
CA ASP A 192 8.90 24.37 12.47
C ASP A 192 7.61 25.04 11.94
N GLU A 193 7.64 26.38 11.80
CA GLU A 193 6.51 27.15 11.29
C GLU A 193 6.13 26.86 9.83
N ASN A 194 6.97 26.15 9.10
CA ASN A 194 6.73 25.70 7.73
C ASN A 194 6.22 24.25 7.66
N THR A 195 6.08 23.58 8.79
CA THR A 195 5.59 22.21 8.83
C THR A 195 4.09 22.16 8.54
N ILE A 196 3.73 21.45 7.49
CA ILE A 196 2.32 21.29 7.09
C ILE A 196 1.60 20.21 7.89
N GLY A 197 2.35 19.25 8.44
CA GLY A 197 1.87 18.14 9.23
C GLY A 197 2.94 17.09 9.47
N ALA A 198 2.57 16.04 10.21
CA ALA A 198 3.35 14.84 10.39
C ALA A 198 2.60 13.61 9.89
N VAL A 199 3.31 12.58 9.44
CA VAL A 199 2.73 11.31 8.98
C VAL A 199 3.12 10.21 9.95
N GLY A 200 2.13 9.53 10.54
CA GLY A 200 2.31 8.29 11.28
C GLY A 200 1.84 7.10 10.42
N ILE A 201 2.64 6.04 10.36
CA ILE A 201 2.33 4.86 9.54
C ILE A 201 1.72 3.78 10.42
N LEU A 202 0.51 3.33 10.10
CA LEU A 202 -0.08 2.16 10.71
C LEU A 202 0.13 0.95 9.79
N GLY A 203 1.27 0.27 9.98
CA GLY A 203 1.68 -0.88 9.19
C GLY A 203 2.70 -0.56 8.10
N SER A 204 3.96 -0.55 8.50
CA SER A 204 5.11 -0.28 7.63
C SER A 204 5.21 -1.26 6.46
N THR A 205 5.49 -0.73 5.27
CA THR A 205 5.75 -1.55 4.08
C THR A 205 7.01 -2.40 4.23
N PHE A 206 7.96 -1.96 5.05
CA PHE A 206 9.27 -2.62 5.18
C PHE A 206 9.21 -3.87 6.05
N ASP A 207 8.44 -3.84 7.14
CA ASP A 207 8.49 -4.91 8.14
C ASP A 207 7.13 -5.25 8.77
N GLY A 208 6.08 -4.48 8.49
CA GLY A 208 4.73 -4.68 9.02
C GLY A 208 4.47 -4.02 10.37
N SER A 209 5.45 -3.34 10.97
CA SER A 209 5.30 -2.69 12.28
C SER A 209 4.35 -1.50 12.26
N TYR A 210 3.71 -1.22 13.39
CA TYR A 210 2.93 -0.01 13.65
C TYR A 210 3.83 1.09 14.21
N GLU A 211 3.69 2.31 13.71
CA GLU A 211 4.31 3.48 14.33
C GLU A 211 3.51 3.94 15.56
N PRO A 212 4.17 4.51 16.56
CA PRO A 212 3.54 4.95 17.81
C PRO A 212 2.78 6.27 17.60
N VAL A 213 1.59 6.20 16.97
CA VAL A 213 0.79 7.37 16.58
C VAL A 213 0.33 8.18 17.78
N ALA A 214 -0.05 7.51 18.88
CA ALA A 214 -0.47 8.20 20.09
C ALA A 214 0.68 9.00 20.70
N GLU A 215 1.86 8.43 20.79
CA GLU A 215 3.06 9.07 21.29
C GLU A 215 3.54 10.20 20.36
N LEU A 216 3.36 10.05 19.04
CA LEU A 216 3.62 11.13 18.08
C LEU A 216 2.68 12.31 18.33
N CYS A 217 1.38 12.05 18.53
CA CYS A 217 0.42 13.11 18.88
C CYS A 217 0.79 13.80 20.19
N ALA A 218 1.13 13.04 21.22
CA ALA A 218 1.55 13.59 22.52
C ALA A 218 2.82 14.47 22.40
N ALA A 219 3.83 14.01 21.67
CA ALA A 219 5.05 14.80 21.44
C ALA A 219 4.78 16.12 20.69
N LEU A 220 3.80 16.12 19.76
CA LEU A 220 3.37 17.31 19.05
C LEU A 220 2.44 18.21 19.92
N ASP A 221 1.71 17.66 20.89
CA ASP A 221 0.97 18.42 21.88
C ASP A 221 1.93 19.19 22.81
N ASP A 222 2.97 18.51 23.32
CA ASP A 222 4.04 19.13 24.09
C ASP A 222 4.79 20.21 23.30
N LEU A 223 5.01 19.99 22.00
CA LEU A 223 5.59 21.00 21.10
C LEU A 223 4.70 22.25 21.02
N GLN A 224 3.40 22.05 20.84
CA GLN A 224 2.44 23.14 20.74
C GLN A 224 2.36 23.95 22.04
N GLU A 225 2.36 23.29 23.19
CA GLU A 225 2.39 23.98 24.51
C GLU A 225 3.62 24.85 24.68
N ARG A 226 4.79 24.38 24.23
CA ARG A 226 6.06 25.10 24.36
C ARG A 226 6.26 26.22 23.34
N THR A 227 5.75 26.04 22.12
CA THR A 227 6.12 26.90 20.97
C THR A 227 4.94 27.59 20.30
N GLY A 228 3.71 27.09 20.53
CA GLY A 228 2.51 27.52 19.81
C GLY A 228 2.35 26.90 18.41
N LEU A 229 3.23 25.99 17.99
CA LEU A 229 3.18 25.31 16.69
C LEU A 229 2.09 24.22 16.70
N ASP A 230 1.01 24.42 15.95
CA ASP A 230 -0.05 23.43 15.76
C ASP A 230 0.26 22.58 14.50
N VAL A 231 0.79 21.36 14.70
CA VAL A 231 1.14 20.42 13.64
C VAL A 231 0.15 19.26 13.61
N PRO A 232 -0.74 19.16 12.61
CA PRO A 232 -1.69 18.07 12.47
C PRO A 232 -1.01 16.75 12.06
N VAL A 233 -1.63 15.62 12.40
CA VAL A 233 -1.17 14.29 12.02
C VAL A 233 -2.08 13.69 10.94
N HIS A 234 -1.47 13.10 9.93
CA HIS A 234 -2.12 12.16 9.01
C HIS A 234 -1.68 10.74 9.35
N VAL A 235 -2.64 9.82 9.43
CA VAL A 235 -2.34 8.40 9.63
C VAL A 235 -2.40 7.67 8.29
N ASP A 236 -1.22 7.25 7.81
CA ASP A 236 -1.14 6.33 6.67
C ASP A 236 -1.42 4.90 7.14
N GLY A 237 -2.70 4.58 7.15
CA GLY A 237 -3.21 3.25 7.48
C GLY A 237 -3.45 2.37 6.25
N ALA A 238 -2.65 2.55 5.18
CA ALA A 238 -2.81 1.82 3.92
C ALA A 238 -3.03 0.33 4.10
N SER A 239 -2.41 -0.26 5.10
CA SER A 239 -2.58 -1.68 5.47
C SER A 239 -3.26 -1.81 6.84
N GLY A 240 -2.77 -1.13 7.88
CA GLY A 240 -3.17 -1.35 9.27
C GLY A 240 -4.55 -0.85 9.63
N ALA A 241 -5.08 0.19 8.94
CA ALA A 241 -6.41 0.72 9.24
C ALA A 241 -7.58 -0.26 8.93
N MET A 242 -7.28 -1.41 8.30
CA MET A 242 -8.22 -2.52 8.11
C MET A 242 -7.81 -3.79 8.88
N ILE A 243 -6.84 -3.68 9.80
CA ILE A 243 -6.40 -4.75 10.71
C ILE A 243 -6.64 -4.31 12.18
N ALA A 244 -6.00 -3.22 12.60
CA ALA A 244 -6.02 -2.76 13.98
C ALA A 244 -7.42 -2.59 14.57
N PRO A 245 -8.44 -2.05 13.87
CA PRO A 245 -9.79 -1.91 14.43
C PRO A 245 -10.47 -3.24 14.79
N PHE A 246 -9.99 -4.35 14.27
CA PHE A 246 -10.56 -5.68 14.49
C PHE A 246 -9.75 -6.53 15.46
N LEU A 247 -8.43 -6.35 15.50
CA LEU A 247 -7.51 -7.21 16.25
C LEU A 247 -6.80 -6.51 17.40
N ASP A 248 -6.69 -5.18 17.35
CA ASP A 248 -5.95 -4.36 18.32
C ASP A 248 -6.82 -3.19 18.78
N GLU A 249 -8.04 -3.49 19.28
CA GLU A 249 -9.09 -2.50 19.60
C GLU A 249 -8.64 -1.48 20.65
N ASP A 250 -7.75 -1.88 21.57
CA ASP A 250 -7.17 -1.03 22.60
C ASP A 250 -6.11 -0.06 22.09
N LEU A 251 -5.55 -0.30 20.88
CA LEU A 251 -4.56 0.56 20.27
C LEU A 251 -5.21 1.88 19.81
N VAL A 252 -4.72 2.99 20.35
CA VAL A 252 -5.22 4.34 20.00
C VAL A 252 -4.34 4.95 18.92
N TRP A 253 -4.88 5.08 17.72
CA TRP A 253 -4.15 5.57 16.54
C TRP A 253 -5.01 6.41 15.59
N ASP A 254 -6.31 6.43 15.81
CA ASP A 254 -7.35 6.92 14.92
C ASP A 254 -7.91 8.29 15.38
N PHE A 255 -9.13 8.60 14.97
CA PHE A 255 -9.79 9.86 15.34
C PHE A 255 -10.12 10.03 16.84
N ARG A 256 -9.83 9.05 17.69
CA ARG A 256 -9.80 9.26 19.15
C ARG A 256 -8.72 10.26 19.57
N LEU A 257 -7.67 10.40 18.77
CA LEU A 257 -6.62 11.43 18.95
C LEU A 257 -7.04 12.71 18.22
N GLU A 258 -7.20 13.80 18.94
CA GLU A 258 -7.68 15.08 18.40
C GLU A 258 -6.78 15.63 17.29
N ARG A 259 -5.47 15.37 17.36
CA ARG A 259 -4.46 15.81 16.40
C ARG A 259 -4.51 15.06 15.08
N VAL A 260 -5.12 13.88 15.03
CA VAL A 260 -5.32 13.13 13.78
C VAL A 260 -6.34 13.85 12.90
N ALA A 261 -5.85 14.54 11.86
CA ALA A 261 -6.67 15.33 10.94
C ALA A 261 -7.25 14.48 9.81
N SER A 262 -6.58 13.40 9.41
CA SER A 262 -7.02 12.49 8.35
C SER A 262 -6.41 11.10 8.47
N VAL A 263 -7.12 10.12 7.91
CA VAL A 263 -6.71 8.72 7.85
C VAL A 263 -6.96 8.19 6.45
N ASN A 264 -6.05 7.38 5.91
CA ASN A 264 -6.31 6.65 4.68
C ASN A 264 -6.19 5.14 4.86
N THR A 265 -6.78 4.39 3.91
CA THR A 265 -6.55 2.94 3.77
C THR A 265 -6.62 2.50 2.32
N SER A 266 -5.98 1.36 2.01
CA SER A 266 -6.20 0.65 0.75
C SER A 266 -7.29 -0.38 0.91
N GLY A 267 -8.47 -0.14 0.33
CA GLY A 267 -9.53 -1.13 0.28
C GLY A 267 -9.08 -2.42 -0.44
N HIS A 268 -8.16 -2.27 -1.39
CA HIS A 268 -7.61 -3.40 -2.16
C HIS A 268 -6.46 -4.15 -1.47
N LYS A 269 -6.12 -3.84 -0.22
CA LYS A 269 -5.22 -4.63 0.63
C LYS A 269 -6.06 -5.43 1.63
N TYR A 270 -5.98 -5.11 2.90
CA TYR A 270 -6.75 -5.78 3.94
C TYR A 270 -8.23 -5.33 4.02
N GLY A 271 -8.66 -4.41 3.15
CA GLY A 271 -10.07 -4.17 2.88
C GLY A 271 -10.74 -5.25 2.03
N LEU A 272 -9.95 -6.24 1.56
CA LEU A 272 -10.40 -7.49 0.91
C LEU A 272 -11.16 -7.27 -0.41
N VAL A 273 -10.72 -6.28 -1.20
CA VAL A 273 -11.24 -5.99 -2.54
C VAL A 273 -10.13 -6.09 -3.58
N TYR A 274 -10.44 -6.52 -4.79
CA TYR A 274 -9.50 -6.52 -5.91
C TYR A 274 -8.91 -5.13 -6.19
N PRO A 275 -7.73 -5.02 -6.83
CA PRO A 275 -7.02 -3.76 -7.09
C PRO A 275 -7.92 -2.67 -7.66
N GLY A 276 -7.69 -1.42 -7.19
CA GLY A 276 -8.32 -0.22 -7.74
C GLY A 276 -9.21 0.55 -6.77
N VAL A 277 -9.11 0.33 -5.46
CA VAL A 277 -9.83 1.10 -4.44
C VAL A 277 -8.96 1.41 -3.23
N GLY A 278 -9.04 2.65 -2.78
CA GLY A 278 -8.55 3.16 -1.50
C GLY A 278 -9.55 4.17 -0.94
N TRP A 279 -9.29 4.64 0.25
CA TRP A 279 -10.16 5.54 0.98
C TRP A 279 -9.32 6.59 1.70
N VAL A 280 -9.81 7.82 1.73
CA VAL A 280 -9.31 8.88 2.60
C VAL A 280 -10.49 9.54 3.31
N LEU A 281 -10.33 9.71 4.61
CA LEU A 281 -11.29 10.40 5.46
C LEU A 281 -10.59 11.52 6.23
N TRP A 282 -11.27 12.63 6.37
CA TRP A 282 -10.88 13.74 7.23
C TRP A 282 -11.74 13.74 8.49
N ARG A 283 -11.16 14.19 9.59
CA ARG A 283 -11.84 14.28 10.89
C ARG A 283 -13.17 15.00 10.82
N ASP A 284 -13.18 16.11 10.08
CA ASP A 284 -14.31 17.00 9.90
C ASP A 284 -14.13 17.87 8.64
N ALA A 285 -15.11 18.72 8.35
CA ALA A 285 -15.06 19.61 7.19
C ALA A 285 -13.93 20.66 7.30
N ALA A 286 -13.49 21.06 8.50
CA ALA A 286 -12.39 22.02 8.67
C ALA A 286 -11.03 21.40 8.32
N ALA A 287 -10.91 20.09 8.36
CA ALA A 287 -9.71 19.37 7.95
C ALA A 287 -9.53 19.30 6.42
N LEU A 288 -10.61 19.49 5.63
CA LEU A 288 -10.58 19.55 4.16
C LEU A 288 -10.93 20.98 3.69
N PRO A 289 -9.95 21.80 3.27
CA PRO A 289 -10.21 23.14 2.76
C PRO A 289 -11.20 23.18 1.60
N GLU A 290 -12.17 24.10 1.64
CA GLU A 290 -13.25 24.19 0.65
C GLU A 290 -12.71 24.43 -0.78
N GLU A 291 -11.59 25.13 -0.93
CA GLU A 291 -10.94 25.37 -2.22
C GLU A 291 -10.40 24.11 -2.92
N LEU A 292 -10.32 22.96 -2.21
CA LEU A 292 -10.04 21.65 -2.81
C LEU A 292 -11.30 20.91 -3.24
N VAL A 293 -12.49 21.43 -2.93
CA VAL A 293 -13.77 20.85 -3.33
C VAL A 293 -14.25 21.55 -4.60
N PHE A 294 -14.04 20.90 -5.73
CA PHE A 294 -14.48 21.42 -7.03
C PHE A 294 -15.96 21.11 -7.25
N ARG A 295 -16.69 22.05 -7.81
CA ARG A 295 -18.10 21.88 -8.16
C ARG A 295 -18.25 21.83 -9.66
N VAL A 296 -18.82 20.75 -10.18
CA VAL A 296 -19.10 20.59 -11.61
C VAL A 296 -20.60 20.57 -11.84
N ASN A 297 -21.09 21.21 -12.88
CA ASN A 297 -22.52 21.39 -13.19
C ASN A 297 -22.94 20.89 -14.58
N TYR A 298 -21.99 20.40 -15.38
CA TYR A 298 -22.25 19.93 -16.75
C TYR A 298 -22.61 18.43 -16.85
N LEU A 299 -22.72 17.75 -15.70
CA LEU A 299 -23.14 16.33 -15.59
C LEU A 299 -24.55 16.17 -15.00
N GLY A 300 -25.43 17.22 -15.11
CA GLY A 300 -26.83 17.14 -14.70
C GLY A 300 -27.15 17.71 -13.32
N GLY A 301 -26.17 18.21 -12.56
CA GLY A 301 -26.36 18.86 -11.26
C GLY A 301 -25.08 19.48 -10.74
N GLU A 302 -25.15 20.26 -9.65
CA GLU A 302 -23.96 20.78 -8.99
C GLU A 302 -23.39 19.70 -8.06
N LEU A 303 -22.32 19.03 -8.51
CA LEU A 303 -21.72 17.87 -7.84
C LEU A 303 -20.36 18.25 -7.25
N PRO A 304 -20.19 18.18 -5.92
CA PRO A 304 -18.88 18.37 -5.31
C PRO A 304 -17.97 17.15 -5.58
N THR A 305 -16.73 17.42 -5.98
CA THR A 305 -15.69 16.43 -6.13
C THR A 305 -14.36 16.96 -5.61
N PHE A 306 -13.62 16.14 -4.89
CA PHE A 306 -12.27 16.42 -4.41
C PHE A 306 -11.31 15.26 -4.72
N ALA A 307 -11.79 14.21 -5.39
CA ALA A 307 -10.93 13.15 -5.90
C ALA A 307 -9.94 13.71 -6.94
N LEU A 308 -8.72 13.20 -6.93
CA LEU A 308 -7.67 13.66 -7.86
C LEU A 308 -8.01 13.28 -9.31
N ASN A 309 -8.55 12.06 -9.51
CA ASN A 309 -8.99 11.58 -10.81
C ASN A 309 -10.46 11.90 -11.04
N PHE A 310 -10.80 12.38 -12.24
CA PHE A 310 -12.17 12.68 -12.62
C PHE A 310 -12.99 11.39 -12.83
N SER A 311 -12.77 10.69 -13.93
CA SER A 311 -13.41 9.39 -14.19
C SER A 311 -12.71 8.27 -13.43
N ARG A 312 -13.49 7.50 -12.65
CA ARG A 312 -12.99 6.37 -11.85
C ARG A 312 -13.99 5.22 -11.89
N PRO A 313 -13.52 3.95 -11.86
CA PRO A 313 -14.41 2.80 -11.90
C PRO A 313 -15.23 2.70 -10.59
N GLY A 314 -16.55 2.49 -10.72
CA GLY A 314 -17.44 2.30 -9.59
C GLY A 314 -17.53 0.86 -9.08
N ALA A 315 -17.13 -0.11 -9.90
CA ALA A 315 -17.22 -1.53 -9.54
C ALA A 315 -16.45 -1.87 -8.26
N GLN A 316 -15.30 -1.25 -8.03
CA GLN A 316 -14.49 -1.48 -6.84
C GLN A 316 -15.13 -0.88 -5.57
N VAL A 317 -15.85 0.24 -5.68
CA VAL A 317 -16.62 0.83 -4.58
C VAL A 317 -17.77 -0.10 -4.20
N VAL A 318 -18.48 -0.61 -5.20
CA VAL A 318 -19.54 -1.60 -5.00
C VAL A 318 -19.02 -2.87 -4.34
N ALA A 319 -17.85 -3.36 -4.79
CA ALA A 319 -17.18 -4.52 -4.19
C ALA A 319 -16.76 -4.27 -2.74
N GLN A 320 -16.31 -3.06 -2.40
CA GLN A 320 -15.98 -2.71 -1.01
C GLN A 320 -17.24 -2.73 -0.13
N TYR A 321 -18.32 -2.16 -0.59
CA TYR A 321 -19.59 -2.19 0.14
C TYR A 321 -20.10 -3.63 0.30
N TYR A 322 -19.98 -4.46 -0.74
CA TYR A 322 -20.28 -5.90 -0.67
C TYR A 322 -19.46 -6.58 0.43
N SER A 323 -18.14 -6.36 0.46
CA SER A 323 -17.26 -6.94 1.47
C SER A 323 -17.65 -6.50 2.89
N PHE A 324 -18.01 -5.23 3.09
CA PHE A 324 -18.50 -4.74 4.38
C PHE A 324 -19.78 -5.44 4.84
N LEU A 325 -20.75 -5.61 3.94
CA LEU A 325 -21.99 -6.30 4.26
C LEU A 325 -21.78 -7.82 4.46
N ARG A 326 -20.95 -8.44 3.60
CA ARG A 326 -20.70 -9.88 3.59
C ARG A 326 -19.99 -10.35 4.85
N LEU A 327 -19.01 -9.58 5.30
CA LEU A 327 -18.16 -9.96 6.42
C LEU A 327 -18.64 -9.35 7.75
N GLY A 328 -19.05 -8.09 7.74
CA GLY A 328 -19.29 -7.37 8.99
C GLY A 328 -18.04 -7.33 9.87
N ARG A 329 -18.15 -6.87 11.09
CA ARG A 329 -17.01 -6.81 12.05
C ARG A 329 -16.45 -8.20 12.36
N ASP A 330 -17.32 -9.16 12.63
CA ASP A 330 -16.89 -10.52 13.02
C ASP A 330 -16.20 -11.27 11.87
N GLY A 331 -16.69 -11.12 10.64
CA GLY A 331 -16.06 -11.72 9.47
C GLY A 331 -14.69 -11.10 9.16
N TYR A 332 -14.57 -9.76 9.23
CA TYR A 332 -13.26 -9.11 9.11
C TYR A 332 -12.30 -9.58 10.21
N ARG A 333 -12.74 -9.59 11.47
CA ARG A 333 -11.92 -10.11 12.60
C ARG A 333 -11.44 -11.54 12.31
N ALA A 334 -12.33 -12.43 11.88
CA ALA A 334 -11.99 -13.83 11.61
C ALA A 334 -10.95 -13.97 10.46
N VAL A 335 -11.13 -13.23 9.36
CA VAL A 335 -10.20 -13.28 8.21
C VAL A 335 -8.83 -12.68 8.57
N GLN A 336 -8.81 -11.54 9.27
CA GLN A 336 -7.57 -10.89 9.67
C GLN A 336 -6.82 -11.71 10.73
N GLN A 337 -7.55 -12.30 11.68
CA GLN A 337 -6.95 -13.18 12.69
C GLN A 337 -6.32 -14.41 12.04
N ALA A 338 -7.02 -15.06 11.11
CA ALA A 338 -6.46 -16.21 10.39
C ALA A 338 -5.16 -15.83 9.63
N ALA A 339 -5.13 -14.66 9.00
CA ALA A 339 -3.90 -14.19 8.34
C ALA A 339 -2.77 -13.92 9.34
N ARG A 340 -3.09 -13.36 10.53
CA ARG A 340 -2.12 -13.10 11.61
C ARG A 340 -1.59 -14.41 12.22
N ASP A 341 -2.46 -15.40 12.41
CA ASP A 341 -2.09 -16.71 12.93
C ASP A 341 -1.12 -17.44 11.98
N VAL A 342 -1.40 -17.40 10.68
CA VAL A 342 -0.48 -17.93 9.64
C VAL A 342 0.86 -17.18 9.66
N ALA A 343 0.85 -15.85 9.78
CA ALA A 343 2.09 -15.06 9.80
C ALA A 343 2.94 -15.37 11.02
N THR A 344 2.34 -15.40 12.22
CA THR A 344 3.04 -15.66 13.48
C THR A 344 3.53 -17.11 13.55
N GLY A 345 2.74 -18.08 13.09
CA GLY A 345 3.13 -19.48 13.01
C GLY A 345 4.31 -19.70 12.05
N LEU A 346 4.23 -19.12 10.85
CA LEU A 346 5.28 -19.23 9.84
C LEU A 346 6.58 -18.52 10.28
N SER A 347 6.49 -17.31 10.84
CA SER A 347 7.66 -16.59 11.34
C SER A 347 8.37 -17.34 12.46
N ALA A 348 7.62 -17.94 13.39
CA ALA A 348 8.18 -18.77 14.46
C ALA A 348 8.94 -19.99 13.92
N ARG A 349 8.38 -20.66 12.90
CA ARG A 349 9.05 -21.80 12.23
C ARG A 349 10.34 -21.38 11.54
N ILE A 350 10.34 -20.25 10.83
CA ILE A 350 11.54 -19.71 10.17
C ILE A 350 12.60 -19.35 11.21
N GLY A 351 12.21 -18.68 12.30
CA GLY A 351 13.13 -18.36 13.39
C GLY A 351 13.75 -19.61 14.06
N ALA A 352 13.01 -20.72 14.11
CA ALA A 352 13.50 -21.99 14.68
C ALA A 352 14.54 -22.72 13.80
N LEU A 353 14.72 -22.34 12.53
CA LEU A 353 15.72 -22.94 11.65
C LEU A 353 17.16 -22.61 12.04
N GLY A 354 17.36 -21.54 12.81
CA GLY A 354 18.67 -21.09 13.28
C GLY A 354 19.47 -20.27 12.27
N ASP A 355 19.16 -20.36 10.98
CA ASP A 355 19.85 -19.60 9.91
C ASP A 355 19.35 -18.15 9.79
N PHE A 356 18.23 -17.82 10.44
CA PHE A 356 17.54 -16.54 10.27
C PHE A 356 17.29 -15.85 11.61
N ARG A 357 17.37 -14.52 11.57
CA ARG A 357 16.96 -13.63 12.66
C ARG A 357 15.70 -12.86 12.22
N LEU A 358 14.64 -13.01 12.99
CA LEU A 358 13.41 -12.24 12.78
C LEU A 358 13.62 -10.77 13.19
N LEU A 359 13.10 -9.83 12.40
CA LEU A 359 12.97 -8.42 12.74
C LEU A 359 11.59 -8.15 13.33
N THR A 360 10.56 -8.70 12.70
CA THR A 360 9.15 -8.66 13.16
C THR A 360 8.56 -10.06 13.07
N ARG A 361 7.42 -10.28 13.73
CA ARG A 361 6.82 -11.60 13.89
C ARG A 361 5.49 -11.78 13.17
N GLY A 362 4.90 -10.70 12.64
CA GLY A 362 3.58 -10.72 12.03
C GLY A 362 2.43 -10.65 13.05
N ASP A 363 2.71 -10.15 14.25
CA ASP A 363 1.79 -10.01 15.37
C ASP A 363 1.07 -8.64 15.40
N GLU A 364 1.54 -7.67 14.63
CA GLU A 364 0.85 -6.41 14.32
C GLU A 364 0.11 -6.55 12.99
N LEU A 365 0.72 -6.17 11.85
CA LEU A 365 0.22 -6.67 10.57
C LEU A 365 0.56 -8.16 10.42
N PRO A 366 -0.21 -8.92 9.63
CA PRO A 366 0.17 -10.27 9.22
C PRO A 366 1.32 -10.24 8.19
N VAL A 367 2.39 -9.54 8.54
CA VAL A 367 3.59 -9.30 7.72
C VAL A 367 4.80 -9.38 8.63
N PHE A 368 5.80 -10.13 8.22
CA PHE A 368 7.03 -10.22 8.98
C PHE A 368 8.26 -10.12 8.08
N ALA A 369 9.33 -9.59 8.65
CA ALA A 369 10.63 -9.46 8.01
C ALA A 369 11.70 -10.23 8.78
N PHE A 370 12.64 -10.80 8.06
CA PHE A 370 13.76 -11.54 8.63
C PHE A 370 15.03 -11.37 7.77
N THR A 371 16.18 -11.58 8.40
CA THR A 371 17.49 -11.56 7.76
C THR A 371 18.25 -12.84 8.10
N THR A 372 19.40 -13.07 7.48
CA THR A 372 20.31 -14.16 7.88
C THR A 372 20.84 -13.94 9.30
N ALA A 373 21.02 -15.01 10.06
CA ALA A 373 21.67 -14.93 11.37
C ALA A 373 23.12 -14.43 11.23
N PRO A 374 23.69 -13.74 12.24
CA PRO A 374 25.01 -13.11 12.12
C PRO A 374 26.18 -14.06 11.81
N ASP A 375 26.04 -15.31 12.16
CA ASP A 375 27.03 -16.39 11.94
C ASP A 375 26.86 -17.08 10.57
N VAL A 376 25.80 -16.78 9.82
CA VAL A 376 25.58 -17.30 8.47
C VAL A 376 26.34 -16.45 7.47
N THR A 377 27.38 -17.03 6.87
CA THR A 377 28.27 -16.36 5.90
C THR A 377 28.23 -17.01 4.51
N ALA A 378 27.61 -18.19 4.39
CA ALA A 378 27.59 -18.97 3.15
C ALA A 378 26.57 -18.44 2.11
N PHE A 379 25.54 -17.72 2.55
CA PHE A 379 24.50 -17.18 1.71
C PHE A 379 23.88 -15.92 2.32
N ASP A 380 23.18 -15.13 1.53
CA ASP A 380 22.42 -13.98 1.96
C ASP A 380 20.92 -14.09 1.63
N VAL A 381 20.13 -13.12 2.01
CA VAL A 381 18.67 -13.09 1.76
C VAL A 381 18.33 -13.04 0.27
N PHE A 382 19.21 -12.49 -0.58
CA PHE A 382 18.99 -12.45 -2.03
C PHE A 382 19.17 -13.83 -2.66
N ASP A 383 20.09 -14.65 -2.13
CA ASP A 383 20.27 -16.03 -2.53
C ASP A 383 19.02 -16.85 -2.19
N VAL A 384 18.49 -16.66 -0.99
CA VAL A 384 17.25 -17.33 -0.55
C VAL A 384 16.08 -16.93 -1.46
N ALA A 385 15.89 -15.63 -1.73
CA ALA A 385 14.81 -15.14 -2.60
C ALA A 385 14.91 -15.74 -4.01
N ARG A 386 16.13 -15.82 -4.56
CA ARG A 386 16.38 -16.41 -5.89
C ARG A 386 16.02 -17.89 -5.93
N ARG A 387 16.43 -18.64 -4.93
CA ARG A 387 16.15 -20.10 -4.87
C ARG A 387 14.68 -20.40 -4.62
N LEU A 388 14.00 -19.63 -3.78
CA LEU A 388 12.55 -19.73 -3.58
C LEU A 388 11.79 -19.44 -4.87
N ARG A 389 12.28 -18.51 -5.69
CA ARG A 389 11.65 -18.19 -6.99
C ARG A 389 11.69 -19.35 -7.97
N GLU A 390 12.70 -20.22 -7.91
CA GLU A 390 12.80 -21.44 -8.75
C GLU A 390 11.63 -22.40 -8.47
N ASN A 391 11.08 -22.36 -7.23
CA ASN A 391 9.89 -23.10 -6.81
C ASN A 391 8.58 -22.31 -6.98
N GLY A 392 8.63 -21.13 -7.62
CA GLY A 392 7.47 -20.29 -7.90
C GLY A 392 7.13 -19.27 -6.80
N TRP A 393 7.80 -19.29 -5.65
CA TRP A 393 7.56 -18.33 -4.57
C TRP A 393 8.15 -16.96 -4.90
N LEU A 394 7.32 -15.91 -4.81
CA LEU A 394 7.76 -14.53 -4.92
C LEU A 394 7.91 -13.93 -3.52
N VAL A 395 9.12 -13.96 -2.98
CA VAL A 395 9.46 -13.32 -1.71
C VAL A 395 10.46 -12.21 -1.99
N PRO A 396 10.17 -10.94 -1.68
CA PRO A 396 11.08 -9.85 -1.98
C PRO A 396 12.24 -9.83 -0.98
N ALA A 397 13.46 -9.72 -1.51
CA ALA A 397 14.65 -9.38 -0.76
C ALA A 397 15.07 -7.95 -1.10
N TYR A 398 15.34 -7.14 -0.09
CA TYR A 398 15.71 -5.73 -0.26
C TYR A 398 16.51 -5.23 0.95
N THR A 399 17.22 -4.10 0.75
CA THR A 399 17.87 -3.38 1.86
C THR A 399 16.89 -2.37 2.47
N PHE A 400 17.01 -2.13 3.75
CA PHE A 400 16.27 -1.08 4.42
C PHE A 400 16.64 0.31 3.89
N PRO A 401 15.84 1.35 4.16
CA PRO A 401 16.08 2.70 3.66
C PRO A 401 17.29 3.37 4.33
N ALA A 402 17.42 4.68 4.14
CA ALA A 402 18.53 5.47 4.66
C ALA A 402 18.80 5.19 6.15
N ASN A 403 20.09 5.17 6.52
CA ASN A 403 20.70 4.80 7.79
C ASN A 403 20.70 3.31 8.16
N ARG A 404 19.96 2.46 7.44
CA ARG A 404 19.96 1.00 7.63
C ARG A 404 20.08 0.24 6.31
N GLN A 405 20.78 0.82 5.32
CA GLN A 405 21.08 0.13 4.05
C GLN A 405 22.02 -1.06 4.21
N ASP A 406 22.67 -1.17 5.36
CA ASP A 406 23.47 -2.33 5.80
C ASP A 406 22.61 -3.58 6.03
N LEU A 407 21.33 -3.39 6.35
CA LEU A 407 20.40 -4.46 6.67
C LEU A 407 19.59 -4.88 5.44
N ALA A 408 19.89 -6.06 4.92
CA ALA A 408 19.10 -6.72 3.88
C ALA A 408 18.13 -7.72 4.50
N VAL A 409 16.88 -7.74 4.00
CA VAL A 409 15.80 -8.55 4.57
C VAL A 409 15.01 -9.29 3.50
N LEU A 410 14.36 -10.36 3.91
CA LEU A 410 13.20 -10.97 3.25
C LEU A 410 11.94 -10.55 3.99
N ARG A 411 10.87 -10.25 3.26
CA ARG A 411 9.57 -9.95 3.84
C ARG A 411 8.50 -10.88 3.29
N VAL A 412 7.70 -11.44 4.19
CA VAL A 412 6.55 -12.28 3.87
C VAL A 412 5.27 -11.54 4.23
N VAL A 413 4.35 -11.44 3.28
CA VAL A 413 3.01 -10.89 3.46
C VAL A 413 2.01 -12.02 3.48
N CYS A 414 1.39 -12.27 4.64
CA CYS A 414 0.27 -13.19 4.78
C CYS A 414 -1.03 -12.39 4.57
N ARG A 415 -1.86 -12.86 3.67
CA ARG A 415 -3.13 -12.22 3.34
C ARG A 415 -4.18 -13.27 3.00
N ASN A 416 -5.44 -12.87 2.92
CA ASN A 416 -6.51 -13.75 2.48
C ASN A 416 -6.12 -14.50 1.19
N GLY A 417 -6.23 -15.84 1.21
CA GLY A 417 -5.78 -16.73 0.13
C GLY A 417 -4.38 -17.33 0.30
N PHE A 418 -3.62 -16.92 1.33
CA PHE A 418 -2.41 -17.61 1.77
C PHE A 418 -2.72 -18.36 3.08
N SER A 419 -3.08 -19.62 2.94
CA SER A 419 -3.55 -20.50 3.99
C SER A 419 -2.40 -21.25 4.68
N GLU A 420 -2.70 -21.95 5.77
CA GLU A 420 -1.71 -22.70 6.55
C GLU A 420 -1.03 -23.79 5.74
N ASP A 421 -1.77 -24.50 4.85
CA ASP A 421 -1.21 -25.49 3.94
C ASP A 421 -0.16 -24.88 2.98
N LEU A 422 -0.37 -23.66 2.51
CA LEU A 422 0.64 -22.95 1.72
C LEU A 422 1.82 -22.48 2.56
N ALA A 423 1.59 -22.09 3.81
CA ALA A 423 2.67 -21.77 4.74
C ALA A 423 3.52 -23.00 5.07
N ASP A 424 2.90 -24.18 5.19
CA ASP A 424 3.59 -25.46 5.35
C ASP A 424 4.48 -25.77 4.16
N LEU A 425 3.94 -25.71 2.94
CA LEU A 425 4.70 -25.93 1.72
C LEU A 425 5.86 -24.93 1.58
N PHE A 426 5.62 -23.66 1.91
CA PHE A 426 6.67 -22.65 1.88
C PHE A 426 7.80 -22.96 2.86
N ALA A 427 7.48 -23.33 4.10
CA ALA A 427 8.47 -23.66 5.12
C ALA A 427 9.24 -24.94 4.78
N GLU A 428 8.58 -25.94 4.18
CA GLU A 428 9.22 -27.14 3.67
C GLU A 428 10.21 -26.84 2.55
N ASP A 429 9.80 -26.01 1.56
CA ASP A 429 10.66 -25.60 0.47
C ASP A 429 11.86 -24.81 0.98
N LEU A 430 11.66 -23.85 1.88
CA LEU A 430 12.75 -23.09 2.49
C LEU A 430 13.73 -24.03 3.23
N THR A 431 13.21 -24.96 4.03
CA THR A 431 14.02 -25.94 4.76
C THR A 431 14.85 -26.83 3.82
N ARG A 432 14.24 -27.26 2.71
CA ARG A 432 14.90 -28.11 1.70
C ARG A 432 16.04 -27.38 0.99
N LEU A 433 15.96 -26.06 0.83
CA LEU A 433 17.00 -25.25 0.18
C LEU A 433 18.23 -25.01 1.07
N LEU A 434 18.08 -25.03 2.41
CA LEU A 434 19.15 -24.68 3.34
C LEU A 434 20.44 -25.51 3.20
N PRO A 435 20.42 -26.85 3.05
CA PRO A 435 21.65 -27.63 2.86
C PRO A 435 22.46 -27.20 1.63
N GLU A 436 21.77 -26.88 0.52
CA GLU A 436 22.42 -26.40 -0.69
C GLU A 436 22.99 -24.99 -0.49
N LEU A 437 22.22 -24.08 0.11
CA LEU A 437 22.66 -22.72 0.43
C LEU A 437 23.87 -22.70 1.35
N ARG A 438 23.91 -23.56 2.39
CA ARG A 438 25.04 -23.69 3.31
C ARG A 438 26.29 -24.28 2.64
N SER A 439 26.12 -25.10 1.59
CA SER A 439 27.23 -25.74 0.85
C SER A 439 27.81 -24.86 -0.26
N GLN A 440 27.13 -23.76 -0.62
CA GLN A 440 27.64 -22.82 -1.62
C GLN A 440 28.86 -22.12 -1.06
N SER A 441 30.06 -22.40 -1.62
CA SER A 441 31.20 -21.53 -1.42
C SER A 441 30.89 -20.22 -2.09
N HIS A 442 30.54 -19.16 -1.33
CA HIS A 442 30.45 -17.84 -1.90
C HIS A 442 31.79 -17.54 -2.60
N PRO A 443 31.85 -17.33 -3.90
CA PRO A 443 33.01 -16.68 -4.48
C PRO A 443 33.02 -15.30 -3.83
N LEU A 444 34.08 -14.99 -3.09
CA LEU A 444 34.38 -13.68 -2.52
C LEU A 444 34.11 -12.58 -3.54
N THR A 445 32.90 -12.13 -3.62
CA THR A 445 32.52 -10.91 -4.30
C THR A 445 32.08 -9.89 -3.26
N LEU A 446 33.06 -9.40 -2.52
CA LEU A 446 33.09 -8.04 -2.01
C LEU A 446 33.11 -7.06 -3.20
N LEU A 447 32.16 -7.19 -4.11
CA LEU A 447 31.72 -6.07 -4.92
C LEU A 447 30.53 -5.52 -4.15
N THR A 448 30.85 -4.61 -3.24
CA THR A 448 29.88 -3.77 -2.55
C THR A 448 28.84 -3.29 -3.57
N TRP A 449 27.57 -3.25 -3.19
CA TRP A 449 26.47 -2.69 -4.00
C TRP A 449 26.84 -1.31 -4.57
N ASP A 450 27.73 -0.56 -3.94
CA ASP A 450 28.32 0.69 -4.45
C ASP A 450 29.17 0.49 -5.70
N ALA A 451 29.89 -0.62 -5.83
CA ALA A 451 30.65 -0.93 -7.05
C ALA A 451 29.70 -1.28 -8.20
N LEU A 452 28.61 -1.98 -7.94
CA LEU A 452 27.57 -2.26 -8.94
C LEU A 452 26.75 -1.01 -9.31
N ARG A 453 26.45 -0.12 -8.38
CA ARG A 453 25.84 1.20 -8.64
C ARG A 453 26.79 2.08 -9.46
N THR A 454 28.07 2.10 -9.13
CA THR A 454 29.08 2.87 -9.85
C THR A 454 29.27 2.33 -11.27
N ALA A 455 29.32 1.01 -11.47
CA ALA A 455 29.38 0.39 -12.77
C ALA A 455 28.11 0.64 -13.61
N ARG A 456 26.91 0.59 -13.04
CA ARG A 456 25.65 0.94 -13.72
C ARG A 456 25.54 2.43 -14.05
N ARG A 457 26.03 3.34 -13.20
CA ARG A 457 26.12 4.78 -13.51
C ARG A 457 27.11 5.05 -14.63
N ALA A 458 28.28 4.41 -14.61
CA ALA A 458 29.28 4.50 -15.69
C ALA A 458 28.74 3.95 -17.03
N ALA A 459 28.05 2.81 -17.01
CA ALA A 459 27.42 2.23 -18.21
C ALA A 459 26.31 3.12 -18.79
N ARG A 460 25.48 3.76 -17.96
CA ARG A 460 24.48 4.75 -18.40
C ARG A 460 25.11 6.04 -18.95
N ALA A 461 26.21 6.52 -18.36
CA ALA A 461 26.93 7.69 -18.85
C ALA A 461 27.59 7.44 -20.22
N LEU A 462 27.97 6.19 -20.52
CA LEU A 462 28.54 5.78 -21.80
C LEU A 462 27.46 5.50 -22.88
N SER A 463 26.26 5.11 -22.51
CA SER A 463 25.14 4.87 -23.44
C SER A 463 24.35 6.15 -23.81
N GLY A 464 24.52 7.23 -23.11
CA GLY A 464 23.90 8.54 -23.36
C GLY A 464 24.69 9.46 -24.31
N ARG A 465 25.73 8.97 -24.95
CA ARG A 465 26.54 9.69 -25.97
C ARG A 465 26.52 8.99 -27.32
N ARG A 466 25.30 8.64 -27.78
CA ARG A 466 25.07 8.36 -29.22
C ARG A 466 23.71 8.91 -29.61
#